data_b4a4627eefd471be2e0f703daa0580a2
#
_entry.id   b4a4627eefd471be2e0f703daa0580a2
#
_cell.length_a   1.000
_cell.length_b   1.000
_cell.length_c   1.000
_cell.angle_alpha   90.00
_cell.angle_beta   90.00
_cell.angle_gamma   90.00
#
_symmetry.space_group_name_H-M   'P 1'
#
loop_
_entity.id
_entity.type
_entity.pdbx_description
1 polymer ?
#
loop_
_entity_poly.entity_id
_entity_poly.type
_entity_poly.pdbx_seq_one_letter_code
_entity_poly.pdbx_strand_id
1 'polypeptide(L)'
;MARPLHDLTKKDVPWHWSQEQQEAFNAIKKQFCEEPILKVYDPELPTRIECDASGFATGGILSQKHEDGLWHPVVYHSQSMSKEERNYEIYYREMLGLIHALEDWRHFLKGISFEVITDHKNMEWWFTMRDLNRQQARWSLYLSCFDFKITYQKGESMQADTLSRFAQDHVHDREDN
;
A
#
# COMPACT_ATOMS: atom_id res chain seq x y z
N MET A 1 9.85 11.67 2.90
CA MET A 1 11.28 11.28 2.77
C MET A 1 11.78 11.43 1.33
N ALA A 2 11.27 10.71 0.30
CA ALA A 2 11.79 10.78 -1.09
C ALA A 2 11.39 12.03 -1.90
N ARG A 3 10.43 12.84 -1.45
CA ARG A 3 9.84 13.95 -2.22
C ARG A 3 10.86 14.98 -2.74
N PRO A 4 11.86 15.44 -1.95
CA PRO A 4 12.86 16.39 -2.44
C PRO A 4 13.66 15.84 -3.63
N LEU A 5 13.89 14.52 -3.67
CA LEU A 5 14.56 13.86 -4.78
C LEU A 5 13.65 13.70 -6.00
N HIS A 6 12.38 13.36 -5.77
CA HIS A 6 11.37 13.28 -6.83
C HIS A 6 11.13 14.65 -7.51
N ASP A 7 11.17 15.73 -6.74
CA ASP A 7 10.99 17.07 -7.29
C ASP A 7 12.09 17.43 -8.30
N LEU A 8 13.32 16.91 -8.13
CA LEU A 8 14.42 17.08 -9.09
C LEU A 8 14.22 16.33 -10.42
N THR A 9 13.35 15.32 -10.46
CA THR A 9 13.09 14.55 -11.67
C THR A 9 11.93 15.09 -12.51
N LYS A 10 11.25 16.15 -12.04
CA LYS A 10 10.14 16.78 -12.76
C LYS A 10 10.64 17.54 -13.97
N LYS A 11 9.84 17.52 -15.05
CA LYS A 11 10.09 18.31 -16.24
C LYS A 11 10.14 19.81 -15.88
N ASP A 12 11.07 20.53 -16.48
CA ASP A 12 11.26 21.99 -16.32
C ASP A 12 11.69 22.44 -14.90
N VAL A 13 12.10 21.54 -14.02
CA VAL A 13 12.73 21.86 -12.75
C VAL A 13 14.26 21.87 -12.90
N PRO A 14 14.94 23.00 -12.64
CA PRO A 14 16.40 23.02 -12.71
C PRO A 14 17.01 22.10 -11.65
N TRP A 15 18.04 21.34 -12.06
CA TRP A 15 18.75 20.45 -11.16
C TRP A 15 19.54 21.27 -10.14
N HIS A 16 19.10 21.23 -8.88
CA HIS A 16 19.80 21.87 -7.77
C HIS A 16 19.86 20.91 -6.58
N TRP A 17 21.07 20.40 -6.29
CA TRP A 17 21.29 19.52 -5.16
C TRP A 17 21.65 20.36 -3.93
N SER A 18 20.70 20.55 -3.02
CA SER A 18 20.85 21.29 -1.78
C SER A 18 20.98 20.34 -0.59
N GLN A 19 21.06 20.91 0.61
CA GLN A 19 21.09 20.16 1.85
C GLN A 19 19.83 19.30 2.04
N GLU A 20 18.67 19.81 1.63
CA GLU A 20 17.38 19.07 1.72
C GLU A 20 17.44 17.77 0.92
N GLN A 21 17.97 17.79 -0.30
CA GLN A 21 18.14 16.59 -1.12
C GLN A 21 19.17 15.63 -0.51
N GLN A 22 20.27 16.18 0.02
CA GLN A 22 21.30 15.37 0.67
C GLN A 22 20.76 14.66 1.93
N GLU A 23 19.98 15.36 2.74
CA GLU A 23 19.34 14.79 3.93
C GLU A 23 18.31 13.71 3.55
N ALA A 24 17.46 13.96 2.54
CA ALA A 24 16.53 12.98 2.03
C ALA A 24 17.24 11.72 1.50
N PHE A 25 18.31 11.89 0.77
CA PHE A 25 19.13 10.79 0.24
C PHE A 25 19.77 9.97 1.38
N ASN A 26 20.37 10.64 2.35
CA ASN A 26 20.98 9.97 3.50
C ASN A 26 19.96 9.23 4.36
N ALA A 27 18.76 9.81 4.54
CA ALA A 27 17.68 9.18 5.27
C ALA A 27 17.19 7.90 4.57
N ILE A 28 17.07 7.91 3.24
CA ILE A 28 16.72 6.72 2.44
C ILE A 28 17.83 5.67 2.57
N LYS A 29 19.10 6.04 2.40
CA LYS A 29 20.22 5.12 2.57
C LYS A 29 20.21 4.45 3.94
N LYS A 30 19.99 5.22 5.00
CA LYS A 30 19.90 4.71 6.36
C LYS A 30 18.79 3.67 6.48
N GLN A 31 17.61 3.95 5.95
CA GLN A 31 16.48 3.02 6.00
C GLN A 31 16.70 1.71 5.23
N PHE A 32 17.43 1.76 4.12
CA PHE A 32 17.83 0.56 3.40
C PHE A 32 18.82 -0.33 4.19
N CYS A 33 19.57 0.27 5.11
CA CYS A 33 20.54 -0.45 5.94
C CYS A 33 19.96 -0.89 7.30
N GLU A 34 18.77 -0.38 7.68
CA GLU A 34 18.07 -0.72 8.92
C GLU A 34 17.01 -1.79 8.65
N GLU A 35 16.78 -2.65 9.63
CA GLU A 35 15.72 -3.66 9.54
C GLU A 35 14.31 -3.02 9.50
N PRO A 36 13.33 -3.70 8.87
CA PRO A 36 13.35 -5.10 8.45
C PRO A 36 13.98 -5.30 7.06
N ILE A 37 14.89 -6.26 6.97
CA ILE A 37 15.44 -6.71 5.68
C ILE A 37 14.35 -7.46 4.93
N LEU A 38 14.09 -7.07 3.68
CA LEU A 38 13.15 -7.75 2.81
C LEU A 38 13.64 -9.19 2.55
N LYS A 39 12.72 -10.13 2.62
CA LYS A 39 12.97 -11.51 2.22
C LYS A 39 12.73 -11.71 0.73
N VAL A 40 13.41 -12.65 0.13
CA VAL A 40 13.14 -13.07 -1.24
C VAL A 40 11.81 -13.85 -1.25
N TYR A 41 10.95 -13.55 -2.23
CA TYR A 41 9.68 -14.23 -2.39
C TYR A 41 9.86 -15.72 -2.68
N ASP A 42 9.08 -16.57 -1.99
CA ASP A 42 9.01 -18.00 -2.19
C ASP A 42 7.53 -18.40 -2.39
N PRO A 43 7.13 -18.96 -3.54
CA PRO A 43 5.74 -19.33 -3.81
C PRO A 43 5.17 -20.43 -2.91
N GLU A 44 6.01 -21.18 -2.23
CA GLU A 44 5.59 -22.28 -1.32
C GLU A 44 5.27 -21.78 0.10
N LEU A 45 5.65 -20.55 0.45
CA LEU A 45 5.42 -20.02 1.78
C LEU A 45 4.04 -19.38 1.93
N PRO A 46 3.39 -19.55 3.11
CA PRO A 46 2.15 -18.84 3.43
C PRO A 46 2.33 -17.34 3.23
N THR A 47 1.47 -16.75 2.43
CA THR A 47 1.54 -15.34 2.02
C THR A 47 0.35 -14.57 2.56
N ARG A 48 0.60 -13.34 3.04
CA ARG A 48 -0.44 -12.39 3.39
C ARG A 48 -0.12 -11.00 2.85
N ILE A 49 -1.16 -10.22 2.63
CA ILE A 49 -1.04 -8.80 2.32
C ILE A 49 -1.79 -7.98 3.35
N GLU A 50 -1.21 -6.86 3.72
CA GLU A 50 -1.84 -5.81 4.53
C GLU A 50 -2.01 -4.59 3.65
N CYS A 51 -3.21 -4.04 3.58
CA CYS A 51 -3.51 -2.84 2.80
C CYS A 51 -4.25 -1.82 3.65
N ASP A 52 -3.90 -0.56 3.46
CA ASP A 52 -4.51 0.59 4.11
C ASP A 52 -4.58 1.78 3.15
N ALA A 53 -5.55 2.66 3.35
CA ALA A 53 -5.73 3.85 2.56
C ALA A 53 -5.98 5.09 3.40
N SER A 54 -5.10 6.05 3.32
CA SER A 54 -5.27 7.38 3.91
C SER A 54 -6.15 8.28 3.04
N GLY A 55 -6.26 9.57 3.41
CA GLY A 55 -6.91 10.58 2.56
C GLY A 55 -6.15 10.91 1.27
N PHE A 56 -4.88 10.50 1.12
CA PHE A 56 -3.97 10.96 0.07
C PHE A 56 -3.22 9.84 -0.65
N ALA A 57 -3.05 8.70 -0.02
CA ALA A 57 -2.26 7.60 -0.55
C ALA A 57 -2.81 6.24 -0.11
N THR A 58 -2.52 5.23 -0.92
CA THR A 58 -2.68 3.83 -0.55
C THR A 58 -1.33 3.26 -0.12
N GLY A 59 -1.34 2.37 0.85
CA GLY A 59 -0.18 1.64 1.33
C GLY A 59 -0.44 0.14 1.40
N GLY A 60 0.60 -0.66 1.24
CA GLY A 60 0.48 -2.11 1.36
C GLY A 60 1.80 -2.78 1.71
N ILE A 61 1.70 -3.95 2.32
CA ILE A 61 2.83 -4.82 2.65
C ILE A 61 2.47 -6.24 2.26
N LEU A 62 3.29 -6.87 1.43
CA LEU A 62 3.25 -8.29 1.21
C LEU A 62 4.27 -8.96 2.12
N SER A 63 3.81 -9.91 2.93
CA SER A 63 4.63 -10.64 3.89
C SER A 63 4.47 -12.14 3.72
N GLN A 64 5.52 -12.89 4.05
CA GLN A 64 5.52 -14.34 4.05
C GLN A 64 5.93 -14.89 5.41
N LYS A 65 5.31 -16.00 5.80
CA LYS A 65 5.63 -16.68 7.06
C LYS A 65 6.77 -17.66 6.84
N HIS A 66 7.88 -17.43 7.55
CA HIS A 66 9.08 -18.26 7.46
C HIS A 66 9.13 -19.34 8.55
N GLU A 67 10.17 -20.16 8.53
CA GLU A 67 10.40 -21.29 9.46
C GLU A 67 10.50 -20.85 10.93
N ASP A 68 10.91 -19.61 11.19
CA ASP A 68 10.92 -19.01 12.53
C ASP A 68 9.52 -18.72 13.09
N GLY A 69 8.47 -18.96 12.29
CA GLY A 69 7.07 -18.71 12.64
C GLY A 69 6.65 -17.24 12.54
N LEU A 70 7.56 -16.34 12.14
CA LEU A 70 7.32 -14.91 12.01
C LEU A 70 6.94 -14.52 10.57
N TRP A 71 6.20 -13.42 10.46
CA TRP A 71 5.89 -12.81 9.18
C TRP A 71 6.98 -11.82 8.81
N HIS A 72 7.61 -12.02 7.67
CA HIS A 72 8.64 -11.15 7.14
C HIS A 72 8.17 -10.42 5.90
N PRO A 73 8.45 -9.12 5.77
CA PRO A 73 8.09 -8.37 4.57
C PRO A 73 8.93 -8.82 3.37
N VAL A 74 8.26 -8.92 2.23
CA VAL A 74 8.86 -9.23 0.93
C VAL A 74 8.90 -7.98 0.06
N VAL A 75 7.80 -7.23 0.04
CA VAL A 75 7.69 -6.00 -0.76
C VAL A 75 6.69 -5.05 -0.13
N TYR A 76 6.95 -3.75 -0.31
CA TYR A 76 6.07 -2.65 0.07
C TYR A 76 5.45 -1.99 -1.15
N HIS A 77 4.23 -1.51 -0.99
CA HIS A 77 3.52 -0.67 -1.95
C HIS A 77 3.18 0.67 -1.32
N SER A 78 3.33 1.76 -2.07
CA SER A 78 2.79 3.07 -1.69
C SER A 78 2.51 3.88 -2.96
N GLN A 79 1.28 4.34 -3.11
CA GLN A 79 0.85 5.11 -4.27
C GLN A 79 0.00 6.31 -3.84
N SER A 80 0.35 7.49 -4.34
CA SER A 80 -0.47 8.69 -4.14
C SER A 80 -1.76 8.59 -4.93
N MET A 81 -2.88 8.95 -4.30
CA MET A 81 -4.18 9.00 -4.96
C MET A 81 -4.30 10.23 -5.87
N SER A 82 -4.96 10.08 -7.00
CA SER A 82 -5.43 11.19 -7.85
C SER A 82 -6.46 12.06 -7.12
N LYS A 83 -6.77 13.23 -7.68
CA LYS A 83 -7.79 14.12 -7.10
C LYS A 83 -9.17 13.47 -7.06
N GLU A 84 -9.50 12.67 -8.06
CA GLU A 84 -10.75 11.94 -8.19
C GLU A 84 -10.86 10.83 -7.13
N GLU A 85 -9.80 10.08 -6.92
CA GLU A 85 -9.72 8.99 -5.94
C GLU A 85 -9.80 9.47 -4.49
N ARG A 86 -9.25 10.66 -4.20
CA ARG A 86 -9.37 11.29 -2.87
C ARG A 86 -10.81 11.63 -2.48
N ASN A 87 -11.69 11.83 -3.48
CA ASN A 87 -13.10 12.11 -3.28
C ASN A 87 -13.94 10.84 -3.05
N TYR A 88 -13.33 9.66 -3.11
CA TYR A 88 -14.02 8.42 -2.80
C TYR A 88 -14.38 8.37 -1.32
N GLU A 89 -15.50 7.75 -1.00
CA GLU A 89 -15.85 7.40 0.37
C GLU A 89 -14.79 6.43 0.95
N ILE A 90 -14.62 6.44 2.27
CA ILE A 90 -13.59 5.64 2.97
C ILE A 90 -13.56 4.20 2.49
N TYR A 91 -14.73 3.57 2.41
CA TYR A 91 -14.87 2.21 1.92
C TYR A 91 -14.30 1.96 0.52
N TYR A 92 -14.51 2.90 -0.41
CA TYR A 92 -13.96 2.81 -1.77
C TYR A 92 -12.45 3.05 -1.80
N ARG A 93 -11.93 3.89 -0.91
CA ARG A 93 -10.48 4.12 -0.80
C ARG A 93 -9.76 2.88 -0.27
N GLU A 94 -10.32 2.21 0.73
CA GLU A 94 -9.77 0.96 1.26
C GLU A 94 -9.75 -0.14 0.18
N MET A 95 -10.85 -0.29 -0.56
CA MET A 95 -10.89 -1.21 -1.68
C MET A 95 -9.89 -0.84 -2.79
N LEU A 96 -9.70 0.44 -3.07
CA LEU A 96 -8.71 0.93 -4.01
C LEU A 96 -7.28 0.56 -3.57
N GLY A 97 -6.99 0.67 -2.27
CA GLY A 97 -5.71 0.21 -1.70
C GLY A 97 -5.43 -1.26 -1.99
N LEU A 98 -6.44 -2.10 -1.79
CA LEU A 98 -6.33 -3.53 -2.15
C LEU A 98 -6.12 -3.73 -3.66
N ILE A 99 -6.88 -3.03 -4.51
CA ILE A 99 -6.74 -3.13 -5.97
C ILE A 99 -5.34 -2.73 -6.43
N HIS A 100 -4.81 -1.59 -5.97
CA HIS A 100 -3.46 -1.12 -6.31
C HIS A 100 -2.39 -2.12 -5.89
N ALA A 101 -2.48 -2.65 -4.68
CA ALA A 101 -1.55 -3.67 -4.18
C ALA A 101 -1.60 -4.95 -5.03
N LEU A 102 -2.79 -5.41 -5.40
CA LEU A 102 -2.97 -6.59 -6.25
C LEU A 102 -2.50 -6.37 -7.70
N GLU A 103 -2.61 -5.15 -8.23
CA GLU A 103 -2.07 -4.79 -9.55
C GLU A 103 -0.56 -4.86 -9.55
N ASP A 104 0.11 -4.25 -8.57
CA ASP A 104 1.56 -4.26 -8.43
C ASP A 104 2.12 -5.67 -8.21
N TRP A 105 1.47 -6.43 -7.34
CA TRP A 105 1.95 -7.75 -6.91
C TRP A 105 1.30 -8.92 -7.64
N ARG A 106 0.61 -8.65 -8.75
CA ARG A 106 -0.07 -9.68 -9.53
C ARG A 106 0.83 -10.86 -9.88
N HIS A 107 2.09 -10.59 -10.17
CA HIS A 107 3.08 -11.60 -10.54
C HIS A 107 3.48 -12.51 -9.39
N PHE A 108 3.34 -12.07 -8.13
CA PHE A 108 3.54 -12.90 -6.93
C PHE A 108 2.27 -13.67 -6.53
N LEU A 109 1.10 -13.05 -6.70
CA LEU A 109 -0.15 -13.50 -6.08
C LEU A 109 -1.02 -14.35 -6.99
N LYS A 110 -0.78 -14.32 -8.31
CA LYS A 110 -1.59 -15.09 -9.25
C LYS A 110 -1.25 -16.58 -9.17
N GLY A 111 -2.26 -17.39 -8.84
CA GLY A 111 -2.14 -18.86 -8.79
C GLY A 111 -1.77 -19.42 -7.42
N ILE A 112 -1.64 -18.57 -6.40
CA ILE A 112 -1.49 -18.98 -5.00
C ILE A 112 -2.72 -18.54 -4.19
N SER A 113 -2.94 -19.20 -3.06
CA SER A 113 -3.90 -18.76 -2.05
C SER A 113 -3.19 -17.91 -1.00
N PHE A 114 -3.80 -16.77 -0.60
CA PHE A 114 -3.20 -15.85 0.36
C PHE A 114 -4.25 -15.18 1.26
N GLU A 115 -3.80 -14.49 2.29
CA GLU A 115 -4.65 -13.77 3.23
C GLU A 115 -4.54 -12.25 3.02
N VAL A 116 -5.68 -11.56 3.05
CA VAL A 116 -5.76 -10.09 3.04
C VAL A 116 -6.15 -9.62 4.42
N ILE A 117 -5.27 -8.85 5.06
CA ILE A 117 -5.53 -8.23 6.37
C ILE A 117 -6.00 -6.80 6.14
N THR A 118 -7.10 -6.42 6.78
CA THR A 118 -7.67 -5.07 6.73
C THR A 118 -8.27 -4.69 8.08
N ASP A 119 -8.24 -3.41 8.43
CA ASP A 119 -8.94 -2.88 9.60
C ASP A 119 -10.39 -2.45 9.29
N HIS A 120 -10.83 -2.65 8.06
CA HIS A 120 -12.16 -2.28 7.59
C HIS A 120 -13.10 -3.49 7.51
N LYS A 121 -13.93 -3.67 8.55
CA LYS A 121 -14.90 -4.79 8.61
C LYS A 121 -15.80 -4.91 7.39
N ASN A 122 -16.16 -3.78 6.77
CA ASN A 122 -17.04 -3.77 5.62
C ASN A 122 -16.44 -4.46 4.39
N MET A 123 -15.12 -4.67 4.32
CA MET A 123 -14.49 -5.37 3.20
C MET A 123 -14.84 -6.86 3.17
N GLU A 124 -15.12 -7.48 4.31
CA GLU A 124 -15.59 -8.88 4.36
C GLU A 124 -16.93 -9.06 3.65
N TRP A 125 -17.78 -8.03 3.61
CA TRP A 125 -19.10 -8.07 3.00
C TRP A 125 -19.08 -7.80 1.49
N TRP A 126 -17.97 -7.39 0.91
CA TRP A 126 -17.87 -7.05 -0.51
C TRP A 126 -18.38 -8.17 -1.40
N PHE A 127 -17.99 -9.40 -1.14
CA PHE A 127 -18.38 -10.56 -1.95
C PHE A 127 -19.83 -11.02 -1.74
N THR A 128 -20.54 -10.46 -0.77
CA THR A 128 -21.94 -10.78 -0.49
C THR A 128 -22.91 -9.77 -1.08
N MET A 129 -22.42 -8.65 -1.60
CA MET A 129 -23.25 -7.62 -2.23
C MET A 129 -23.90 -8.14 -3.50
N ARG A 130 -25.23 -7.95 -3.61
CA ARG A 130 -26.00 -8.38 -4.78
C ARG A 130 -26.14 -7.30 -5.86
N ASP A 131 -26.25 -6.03 -5.43
CA ASP A 131 -26.43 -4.88 -6.31
C ASP A 131 -25.13 -4.08 -6.38
N LEU A 132 -24.31 -4.38 -7.40
CA LEU A 132 -23.05 -3.71 -7.65
C LEU A 132 -23.21 -2.59 -8.66
N ASN A 133 -22.67 -1.40 -8.36
CA ASN A 133 -22.51 -0.37 -9.37
C ASN A 133 -21.43 -0.76 -10.39
N ARG A 134 -21.31 0.01 -11.49
CA ARG A 134 -20.38 -0.29 -12.59
C ARG A 134 -18.93 -0.44 -12.12
N GLN A 135 -18.46 0.38 -11.18
CA GLN A 135 -17.09 0.31 -10.67
C GLN A 135 -16.89 -0.90 -9.77
N GLN A 136 -17.83 -1.15 -8.87
CA GLN A 136 -17.82 -2.32 -8.00
C GLN A 136 -17.84 -3.62 -8.81
N ALA A 137 -18.66 -3.71 -9.86
CA ALA A 137 -18.70 -4.87 -10.74
C ALA A 137 -17.34 -5.12 -11.43
N ARG A 138 -16.65 -4.05 -11.87
CA ARG A 138 -15.32 -4.14 -12.48
C ARG A 138 -14.28 -4.64 -11.49
N TRP A 139 -14.26 -4.09 -10.29
CA TRP A 139 -13.37 -4.52 -9.22
C TRP A 139 -13.66 -5.95 -8.77
N SER A 140 -14.92 -6.32 -8.64
CA SER A 140 -15.32 -7.67 -8.28
C SER A 140 -14.84 -8.71 -9.30
N LEU A 141 -14.94 -8.38 -10.59
CA LEU A 141 -14.41 -9.21 -11.68
C LEU A 141 -12.88 -9.32 -11.61
N TYR A 142 -12.18 -8.24 -11.30
CA TYR A 142 -10.73 -8.26 -11.13
C TYR A 142 -10.31 -9.11 -9.92
N LEU A 143 -10.97 -8.92 -8.77
CA LEU A 143 -10.74 -9.66 -7.54
C LEU A 143 -10.98 -11.17 -7.71
N SER A 144 -11.96 -11.57 -8.54
CA SER A 144 -12.24 -12.98 -8.82
C SER A 144 -11.11 -13.73 -9.53
N CYS A 145 -10.10 -13.01 -10.03
CA CYS A 145 -8.88 -13.62 -10.61
C CYS A 145 -7.89 -14.14 -9.57
N PHE A 146 -8.14 -13.88 -8.28
CA PHE A 146 -7.26 -14.24 -7.18
C PHE A 146 -7.98 -15.15 -6.18
N ASP A 147 -7.22 -16.01 -5.53
CA ASP A 147 -7.70 -16.87 -4.44
C ASP A 147 -7.22 -16.32 -3.11
N PHE A 148 -8.10 -15.62 -2.39
CA PHE A 148 -7.76 -15.03 -1.11
C PHE A 148 -8.92 -15.00 -0.11
N LYS A 149 -8.56 -14.91 1.16
CA LYS A 149 -9.48 -14.72 2.27
C LYS A 149 -9.23 -13.36 2.92
N ILE A 150 -10.30 -12.59 3.16
CA ILE A 150 -10.20 -11.34 3.94
C ILE A 150 -10.34 -11.67 5.42
N THR A 151 -9.43 -11.10 6.22
CA THR A 151 -9.43 -11.20 7.68
C THR A 151 -9.38 -9.80 8.29
N TYR A 152 -10.36 -9.48 9.13
CA TYR A 152 -10.36 -8.23 9.86
C TYR A 152 -9.34 -8.25 11.00
N GLN A 153 -8.53 -7.18 11.09
CA GLN A 153 -7.61 -6.94 12.21
C GLN A 153 -7.67 -5.45 12.61
N LYS A 154 -7.61 -5.15 13.92
CA LYS A 154 -7.64 -3.75 14.38
C LYS A 154 -6.41 -2.99 13.88
N GLY A 155 -6.61 -1.74 13.42
CA GLY A 155 -5.59 -0.89 12.79
C GLY A 155 -4.33 -0.67 13.62
N GLU A 156 -4.43 -0.59 14.95
CA GLU A 156 -3.29 -0.41 15.86
C GLU A 156 -2.18 -1.49 15.71
N SER A 157 -2.50 -2.63 15.13
CA SER A 157 -1.58 -3.75 14.90
C SER A 157 -1.15 -3.90 13.44
N MET A 158 -1.57 -3.00 12.54
CA MET A 158 -1.24 -3.04 11.12
C MET A 158 -0.02 -2.19 10.79
N GLN A 159 0.95 -2.79 10.10
CA GLN A 159 2.14 -2.06 9.65
C GLN A 159 1.85 -1.18 8.42
N ALA A 160 0.85 -1.54 7.62
CA ALA A 160 0.44 -0.78 6.42
C ALA A 160 -0.11 0.62 6.75
N ASP A 161 -0.73 0.82 7.92
CA ASP A 161 -1.24 2.11 8.41
C ASP A 161 -0.13 3.18 8.44
N THR A 162 1.08 2.81 8.83
CA THR A 162 2.22 3.72 8.84
C THR A 162 2.58 4.22 7.42
N LEU A 163 2.48 3.37 6.40
CA LEU A 163 2.84 3.73 5.03
C LEU A 163 1.83 4.69 4.38
N SER A 164 0.55 4.57 4.71
CA SER A 164 -0.51 5.43 4.20
C SER A 164 -0.49 6.82 4.85
N ARG A 165 -0.14 6.90 6.14
CA ARG A 165 -0.15 8.15 6.93
C ARG A 165 1.07 9.05 6.69
N PHE A 166 2.22 8.52 6.33
CA PHE A 166 3.41 9.35 6.02
C PHE A 166 3.17 10.42 4.95
N ALA A 167 2.15 10.25 4.12
CA ALA A 167 1.76 11.23 3.12
C ALA A 167 0.94 12.41 3.69
N GLN A 168 0.31 12.25 4.84
CA GLN A 168 -0.58 13.27 5.45
C GLN A 168 0.21 14.39 6.13
N ASP A 169 1.29 14.05 6.84
CA ASP A 169 2.06 15.01 7.66
C ASP A 169 2.72 16.12 6.82
N HIS A 170 2.88 15.90 5.51
CA HIS A 170 3.51 16.86 4.61
C HIS A 170 2.55 17.73 3.78
N VAL A 171 1.25 17.51 3.86
CA VAL A 171 0.26 18.31 3.11
C VAL A 171 -0.30 19.45 3.96
N HIS A 172 -0.41 19.29 5.27
CA HIS A 172 -0.93 20.34 6.16
C HIS A 172 -0.02 21.56 6.29
N ASP A 173 1.30 21.42 6.07
CA ASP A 173 2.25 22.54 6.18
C ASP A 173 2.25 23.51 4.99
N ARG A 174 1.39 23.32 3.98
CA ARG A 174 1.39 24.11 2.73
C ARG A 174 0.10 24.83 2.36
N GLU A 175 -0.97 24.67 3.13
CA GLU A 175 -2.20 25.44 2.91
C GLU A 175 -2.27 26.75 3.71
N ASP A 176 -1.29 27.01 4.60
CA ASP A 176 -1.21 28.21 5.45
C ASP A 176 -0.12 29.23 5.04
N ASN A 177 0.32 29.24 3.76
CA ASN A 177 1.19 30.31 3.22
C ASN A 177 0.71 30.82 1.88
#